data_2e9c08db37b5396d21aff51d97eb0271
#
_entry.id   2e9c08db37b5396d21aff51d97eb0271
#
_cell.length_a   1.000
_cell.length_b   1.000
_cell.length_c   1.000
_cell.angle_alpha   90.00
_cell.angle_beta   90.00
_cell.angle_gamma   90.00
#
_symmetry.space_group_name_H-M   'P 1'
#
loop_
_entity.id
_entity.type
_entity.pdbx_description
1 polymer ?
#
loop_
_entity_poly.entity_id
_entity_poly.type
_entity_poly.pdbx_seq_one_letter_code
_entity_poly.pdbx_strand_id
1 'polypeptide(L)'
;MHEENFNEILKDEIEDNYVKLIDFRGFSAPQKIAYDDCYERIRKDYDWIGFYDVDEYLHIDNFKNINKFLSQTKFQNCTSILINWKNYGDNDNIYYEDKPLSIRFTKPFYFSKNFTDDILLRSAAKSLVRGGMKEINWQHFPHFLKGPGLCRPDGKEENEPLSFPKFTFSYLKHFVTKSLEEYIKKLKKGAVYKRR
;
A
#
# COMPACT_ATOMS: atom_id res chain seq x y z
N MET A 1 -8.00 -25.64 2.45
CA MET A 1 -7.06 -24.53 2.75
C MET A 1 -7.31 -24.17 4.20
N HIS A 2 -6.34 -24.37 5.08
CA HIS A 2 -6.46 -23.91 6.44
C HIS A 2 -6.57 -22.38 6.38
N GLU A 3 -7.69 -21.84 6.86
CA GLU A 3 -7.76 -20.41 7.17
C GLU A 3 -6.69 -20.19 8.24
N GLU A 4 -5.69 -19.39 7.91
CA GLU A 4 -4.68 -18.99 8.89
C GLU A 4 -5.42 -18.31 10.03
N ASN A 5 -5.24 -18.82 11.23
CA ASN A 5 -5.86 -18.22 12.41
C ASN A 5 -5.07 -16.97 12.81
N PHE A 6 -5.38 -15.84 12.16
CA PHE A 6 -4.72 -14.57 12.46
C PHE A 6 -4.79 -14.15 13.92
N ASN A 7 -5.80 -14.60 14.67
CA ASN A 7 -5.91 -14.33 16.10
C ASN A 7 -4.79 -15.03 16.90
N GLU A 8 -4.36 -16.23 16.46
CA GLU A 8 -3.24 -16.93 17.10
C GLU A 8 -1.89 -16.35 16.67
N ILE A 9 -1.73 -16.07 15.37
CA ILE A 9 -0.48 -15.58 14.81
C ILE A 9 -0.14 -14.17 15.35
N LEU A 10 -1.14 -13.32 15.56
CA LEU A 10 -0.99 -11.92 15.99
C LEU A 10 -1.47 -11.70 17.43
N LYS A 11 -1.44 -12.75 18.27
CA LYS A 11 -2.00 -12.69 19.61
C LYS A 11 -1.36 -11.60 20.46
N ASP A 12 -0.04 -11.59 20.49
CA ASP A 12 0.72 -10.66 21.34
C ASP A 12 0.48 -9.20 20.88
N GLU A 13 0.50 -8.94 19.56
CA GLU A 13 0.24 -7.61 19.01
C GLU A 13 -1.20 -7.14 19.23
N ILE A 14 -2.15 -8.07 19.31
CA ILE A 14 -3.55 -7.76 19.61
C ILE A 14 -3.69 -7.44 21.11
N GLU A 15 -3.10 -8.24 21.97
CA GLU A 15 -3.10 -8.02 23.44
C GLU A 15 -2.43 -6.69 23.81
N ASP A 16 -1.36 -6.32 23.13
CA ASP A 16 -0.65 -5.04 23.28
C ASP A 16 -1.35 -3.85 22.59
N ASN A 17 -2.51 -4.05 21.97
CA ASN A 17 -3.25 -3.06 21.19
C ASN A 17 -2.51 -2.47 19.97
N TYR A 18 -1.48 -3.13 19.46
CA TYR A 18 -0.81 -2.76 18.22
C TYR A 18 -1.61 -3.15 16.97
N VAL A 19 -2.38 -4.25 17.05
CA VAL A 19 -3.17 -4.79 15.95
C VAL A 19 -4.62 -4.92 16.37
N LYS A 20 -5.52 -4.49 15.48
CA LYS A 20 -6.96 -4.75 15.58
C LYS A 20 -7.41 -5.49 14.34
N LEU A 21 -7.93 -6.69 14.51
CA LEU A 21 -8.51 -7.48 13.43
C LEU A 21 -9.98 -7.11 13.21
N ILE A 22 -10.34 -6.86 11.95
CA ILE A 22 -11.72 -6.59 11.54
C ILE A 22 -12.04 -7.48 10.36
N ASP A 23 -13.11 -8.26 10.45
CA ASP A 23 -13.49 -9.24 9.44
C ASP A 23 -14.45 -8.63 8.41
N PHE A 24 -14.02 -8.64 7.15
CA PHE A 24 -14.81 -8.20 5.99
C PHE A 24 -15.09 -9.36 5.01
N ARG A 25 -14.96 -10.61 5.45
CA ARG A 25 -15.30 -11.76 4.62
C ARG A 25 -16.78 -11.74 4.24
N GLY A 26 -17.09 -12.15 3.00
CA GLY A 26 -18.46 -12.17 2.49
C GLY A 26 -18.94 -10.86 1.85
N PHE A 27 -18.21 -9.77 1.99
CA PHE A 27 -18.55 -8.52 1.30
C PHE A 27 -18.07 -8.54 -0.16
N SER A 28 -18.86 -7.92 -1.04
CA SER A 28 -18.42 -7.63 -2.41
C SER A 28 -17.49 -6.42 -2.39
N ALA A 29 -16.33 -6.51 -3.07
CA ALA A 29 -15.30 -5.46 -3.08
C ALA A 29 -14.86 -5.03 -1.66
N PRO A 30 -14.43 -5.95 -0.79
CA PRO A 30 -14.21 -5.70 0.63
C PRO A 30 -13.14 -4.65 0.91
N GLN A 31 -12.17 -4.46 0.00
CA GLN A 31 -11.05 -3.54 0.22
C GLN A 31 -11.54 -2.08 0.39
N LYS A 32 -12.45 -1.61 -0.47
CA LYS A 32 -12.97 -0.24 -0.34
C LYS A 32 -13.74 -0.07 0.96
N ILE A 33 -14.62 -1.02 1.28
CA ILE A 33 -15.42 -1.00 2.50
C ILE A 33 -14.51 -0.98 3.73
N ALA A 34 -13.47 -1.82 3.75
CA ALA A 34 -12.52 -1.90 4.84
C ALA A 34 -11.72 -0.60 5.02
N TYR A 35 -11.34 0.06 3.92
CA TYR A 35 -10.62 1.33 3.99
C TYR A 35 -11.49 2.47 4.48
N ASP A 36 -12.74 2.56 3.99
CA ASP A 36 -13.71 3.56 4.44
C ASP A 36 -14.03 3.37 5.93
N ASP A 37 -14.32 2.14 6.38
CA ASP A 37 -14.59 1.82 7.78
C ASP A 37 -13.37 2.13 8.67
N CYS A 38 -12.17 1.73 8.26
CA CYS A 38 -10.95 2.05 8.99
C CYS A 38 -10.78 3.56 9.13
N TYR A 39 -10.90 4.31 8.02
CA TYR A 39 -10.75 5.75 8.05
C TYR A 39 -11.76 6.42 9.01
N GLU A 40 -13.04 6.09 8.90
CA GLU A 40 -14.07 6.65 9.76
C GLU A 40 -13.83 6.38 11.25
N ARG A 41 -13.30 5.23 11.60
CA ARG A 41 -13.01 4.86 12.99
C ARG A 41 -11.89 5.68 13.61
N ILE A 42 -10.83 5.98 12.84
CA ILE A 42 -9.57 6.48 13.40
C ILE A 42 -9.18 7.89 12.92
N ARG A 43 -9.91 8.50 11.97
CA ARG A 43 -9.53 9.77 11.34
C ARG A 43 -9.42 10.96 12.29
N LYS A 44 -10.02 10.89 13.47
CA LYS A 44 -9.94 11.94 14.48
C LYS A 44 -8.76 11.78 15.44
N ASP A 45 -8.18 10.58 15.46
CA ASP A 45 -7.15 10.20 16.44
C ASP A 45 -5.73 10.30 15.85
N TYR A 46 -5.63 10.34 14.51
CA TYR A 46 -4.34 10.35 13.81
C TYR A 46 -4.27 11.46 12.76
N ASP A 47 -3.11 12.11 12.66
CA ASP A 47 -2.85 13.13 11.64
C ASP A 47 -2.72 12.54 10.24
N TRP A 48 -2.21 11.31 10.14
CA TRP A 48 -2.00 10.60 8.89
C TRP A 48 -2.34 9.12 9.02
N ILE A 49 -2.98 8.57 7.97
CA ILE A 49 -3.41 7.18 7.90
C ILE A 49 -2.90 6.58 6.59
N GLY A 50 -2.21 5.44 6.65
CA GLY A 50 -1.72 4.71 5.49
C GLY A 50 -2.53 3.44 5.24
N PHE A 51 -2.78 3.12 3.98
CA PHE A 51 -3.51 1.93 3.57
C PHE A 51 -2.62 1.06 2.70
N TYR A 52 -2.12 -0.03 3.24
CA TYR A 52 -1.13 -0.90 2.60
C TYR A 52 -1.58 -2.35 2.60
N ASP A 53 -1.19 -3.08 1.57
CA ASP A 53 -1.31 -4.53 1.55
C ASP A 53 -0.16 -5.17 2.34
N VAL A 54 -0.32 -6.38 2.82
CA VAL A 54 0.68 -7.07 3.68
C VAL A 54 2.03 -7.35 2.97
N ASP A 55 2.10 -7.15 1.66
CA ASP A 55 3.31 -7.27 0.86
C ASP A 55 3.86 -5.91 0.39
N GLU A 56 3.40 -4.81 1.03
CA GLU A 56 3.84 -3.44 0.76
C GLU A 56 4.54 -2.86 1.99
N TYR A 57 5.78 -2.41 1.84
CA TYR A 57 6.61 -1.87 2.92
C TYR A 57 7.05 -0.45 2.61
N LEU A 58 6.66 0.49 3.46
CA LEU A 58 7.05 1.89 3.30
C LEU A 58 8.55 2.06 3.53
N HIS A 59 9.21 2.66 2.55
CA HIS A 59 10.58 3.13 2.63
C HIS A 59 10.63 4.65 2.58
N ILE A 60 11.41 5.25 3.48
CA ILE A 60 11.61 6.70 3.57
C ILE A 60 13.10 6.97 3.61
N ASP A 61 13.58 7.76 2.63
CA ASP A 61 14.98 8.17 2.58
C ASP A 61 15.31 9.14 3.72
N ASN A 62 16.47 8.96 4.34
CA ASN A 62 17.04 9.87 5.34
C ASN A 62 16.22 10.07 6.64
N PHE A 63 15.15 9.34 6.83
CA PHE A 63 14.35 9.39 8.05
C PHE A 63 14.18 8.00 8.65
N LYS A 64 14.54 7.86 9.93
CA LYS A 64 14.31 6.63 10.70
C LYS A 64 12.90 6.57 11.30
N ASN A 65 12.17 7.69 11.27
CA ASN A 65 10.87 7.82 11.93
C ASN A 65 9.88 8.51 10.98
N ILE A 66 8.77 7.85 10.72
CA ILE A 66 7.73 8.35 9.84
C ILE A 66 7.13 9.68 10.32
N ASN A 67 6.98 9.88 11.63
CA ASN A 67 6.42 11.11 12.19
C ASN A 67 7.31 12.31 11.86
N LYS A 68 8.65 12.15 11.90
CA LYS A 68 9.58 13.21 11.49
C LYS A 68 9.51 13.51 9.99
N PHE A 69 9.23 12.51 9.17
CA PHE A 69 9.00 12.73 7.75
C PHE A 69 7.71 13.50 7.52
N LEU A 70 6.61 13.08 8.13
CA LEU A 70 5.28 13.65 7.94
C LEU A 70 5.09 15.02 8.61
N SER A 71 5.86 15.36 9.63
CA SER A 71 5.81 16.68 10.30
C SER A 71 6.48 17.82 9.52
N GLN A 72 7.07 17.52 8.35
CA GLN A 72 7.71 18.56 7.54
C GLN A 72 6.68 19.57 7.01
N THR A 73 7.03 20.86 7.02
CA THR A 73 6.18 21.97 6.56
C THR A 73 5.69 21.82 5.12
N LYS A 74 6.46 21.11 4.28
CA LYS A 74 6.10 20.84 2.88
C LYS A 74 4.78 20.05 2.73
N PHE A 75 4.32 19.36 3.78
CA PHE A 75 3.06 18.62 3.77
C PHE A 75 1.90 19.35 4.43
N GLN A 76 2.10 20.58 4.88
CA GLN A 76 1.09 21.32 5.64
C GLN A 76 -0.24 21.45 4.91
N ASN A 77 -0.21 21.67 3.60
CA ASN A 77 -1.40 21.84 2.76
C ASN A 77 -1.81 20.55 2.02
N CYS A 78 -1.15 19.42 2.30
CA CYS A 78 -1.47 18.17 1.62
C CYS A 78 -2.64 17.48 2.31
N THR A 79 -3.61 17.03 1.53
CA THR A 79 -4.71 16.15 1.96
C THR A 79 -4.32 14.69 1.85
N SER A 80 -3.41 14.37 0.93
CA SER A 80 -2.81 13.03 0.80
C SER A 80 -1.42 13.11 0.19
N ILE A 81 -0.61 12.07 0.44
CA ILE A 81 0.72 11.90 -0.13
C ILE A 81 0.72 10.62 -0.94
N LEU A 82 0.94 10.72 -2.25
CA LEU A 82 0.99 9.61 -3.17
C LEU A 82 2.35 8.92 -3.12
N ILE A 83 2.39 7.67 -2.68
CA ILE A 83 3.60 6.86 -2.54
C ILE A 83 3.62 5.80 -3.64
N ASN A 84 4.55 5.91 -4.57
CA ASN A 84 4.66 4.96 -5.67
C ASN A 84 5.19 3.59 -5.24
N TRP A 85 4.72 2.53 -5.90
CA TRP A 85 5.26 1.20 -5.78
C TRP A 85 6.61 1.08 -6.51
N LYS A 86 7.59 0.58 -5.79
CA LYS A 86 8.82 0.06 -6.36
C LYS A 86 8.73 -1.46 -6.29
N ASN A 87 8.42 -2.08 -7.42
CA ASN A 87 8.17 -3.50 -7.48
C ASN A 87 9.46 -4.30 -7.33
N TYR A 88 9.40 -5.38 -6.57
CA TYR A 88 10.49 -6.34 -6.38
C TYR A 88 10.11 -7.67 -7.00
N GLY A 89 11.02 -8.21 -7.81
CA GLY A 89 10.87 -9.48 -8.50
C GLY A 89 11.13 -10.68 -7.60
N ASP A 90 11.01 -11.86 -8.19
CA ASP A 90 11.22 -13.14 -7.52
C ASP A 90 12.70 -13.43 -7.19
N ASN A 91 13.64 -12.69 -7.76
CA ASN A 91 15.09 -12.95 -7.65
C ASN A 91 15.48 -14.38 -8.04
N ASP A 92 14.77 -14.97 -9.00
CA ASP A 92 14.94 -16.37 -9.45
C ASP A 92 14.62 -17.41 -8.35
N ASN A 93 13.91 -17.02 -7.29
CA ASN A 93 13.48 -17.93 -6.23
C ASN A 93 12.29 -18.77 -6.70
N ILE A 94 12.49 -20.10 -6.77
CA ILE A 94 11.43 -21.04 -7.17
C ILE A 94 10.55 -21.39 -5.97
N TYR A 95 11.16 -21.66 -4.83
CA TYR A 95 10.46 -22.18 -3.64
C TYR A 95 10.28 -21.11 -2.56
N TYR A 96 9.26 -21.32 -1.71
CA TYR A 96 9.10 -20.56 -0.49
C TYR A 96 10.28 -20.82 0.47
N GLU A 97 10.73 -19.75 1.11
CA GLU A 97 11.65 -19.81 2.25
C GLU A 97 11.04 -19.05 3.42
N ASP A 98 11.20 -19.58 4.63
CA ASP A 98 10.77 -18.90 5.87
C ASP A 98 11.78 -17.84 6.29
N LYS A 99 11.81 -16.75 5.52
CA LYS A 99 12.64 -15.57 5.73
C LYS A 99 11.84 -14.31 5.38
N PRO A 100 12.13 -13.15 6.00
CA PRO A 100 11.48 -11.89 5.67
C PRO A 100 11.55 -11.55 4.17
N LEU A 101 10.47 -11.01 3.62
CA LEU A 101 10.37 -10.64 2.20
C LEU A 101 11.52 -9.73 1.73
N SER A 102 11.92 -8.79 2.58
CA SER A 102 13.01 -7.84 2.29
C SER A 102 14.40 -8.48 2.19
N ILE A 103 14.58 -9.69 2.74
CA ILE A 103 15.81 -10.47 2.64
C ILE A 103 15.77 -11.36 1.41
N ARG A 104 14.62 -11.97 1.12
CA ARG A 104 14.42 -12.90 0.00
C ARG A 104 14.43 -12.18 -1.35
N PHE A 105 13.84 -10.99 -1.42
CA PHE A 105 13.61 -10.27 -2.67
C PHE A 105 14.27 -8.89 -2.61
N THR A 106 15.47 -8.80 -3.14
CA THR A 106 16.31 -7.60 -3.03
C THR A 106 16.44 -6.83 -4.35
N LYS A 107 16.10 -7.44 -5.49
CA LYS A 107 16.24 -6.83 -6.81
C LYS A 107 14.93 -6.19 -7.26
N PRO A 108 14.86 -4.85 -7.33
CA PRO A 108 13.69 -4.20 -7.93
C PRO A 108 13.67 -4.46 -9.44
N PHE A 109 12.47 -4.54 -10.01
CA PHE A 109 12.30 -4.50 -11.45
C PHE A 109 11.50 -3.26 -11.85
N TYR A 110 11.76 -2.77 -13.06
CA TYR A 110 11.08 -1.62 -13.63
C TYR A 110 10.35 -2.06 -14.90
N PHE A 111 9.13 -1.60 -15.05
CA PHE A 111 8.44 -1.74 -16.33
C PHE A 111 9.23 -0.98 -17.40
N SER A 112 9.42 -1.60 -18.57
CA SER A 112 10.10 -0.92 -19.67
C SER A 112 9.29 0.32 -20.08
N LYS A 113 9.97 1.37 -20.54
CA LYS A 113 9.30 2.60 -21.04
C LYS A 113 8.36 2.32 -22.23
N ASN A 114 8.51 1.18 -22.90
CA ASN A 114 7.67 0.75 -24.02
C ASN A 114 6.44 -0.05 -23.57
N PHE A 115 6.23 -0.22 -22.27
CA PHE A 115 5.05 -0.90 -21.75
C PHE A 115 3.89 0.13 -21.76
N THR A 116 3.09 0.08 -22.83
CA THR A 116 1.96 0.99 -23.08
C THR A 116 0.71 0.67 -22.27
N ASP A 117 0.80 -0.24 -21.30
CA ASP A 117 -0.32 -0.60 -20.45
C ASP A 117 -0.50 0.45 -19.35
N ASP A 118 -1.15 1.54 -19.74
CA ASP A 118 -1.53 2.68 -18.90
C ASP A 118 -2.15 2.27 -17.55
N ILE A 119 -2.84 1.13 -17.50
CA ILE A 119 -3.54 0.65 -16.31
C ILE A 119 -2.55 0.22 -15.22
N LEU A 120 -1.45 -0.45 -15.55
CA LEU A 120 -0.44 -0.90 -14.58
C LEU A 120 0.38 0.27 -14.02
N LEU A 121 0.64 1.29 -14.82
CA LEU A 121 1.28 2.53 -14.36
C LEU A 121 0.35 3.34 -13.46
N ARG A 122 -0.94 3.34 -13.77
CA ARG A 122 -1.97 4.11 -13.05
C ARG A 122 -2.27 3.57 -11.65
N SER A 123 -2.10 2.27 -11.42
CA SER A 123 -2.31 1.64 -10.11
C SER A 123 -1.04 1.51 -9.27
N ALA A 124 0.08 2.03 -9.75
CA ALA A 124 1.40 1.83 -9.14
C ALA A 124 1.66 2.73 -7.92
N ALA A 125 0.66 2.98 -7.08
CA ALA A 125 0.79 3.82 -5.90
C ALA A 125 -0.24 3.51 -4.82
N LYS A 126 0.05 3.95 -3.60
CA LYS A 126 -0.89 4.04 -2.47
C LYS A 126 -0.80 5.43 -1.86
N SER A 127 -1.75 5.79 -1.01
CA SER A 127 -1.75 7.09 -0.34
C SER A 127 -1.57 6.96 1.16
N LEU A 128 -0.78 7.91 1.70
CA LEU A 128 -0.96 8.37 3.06
C LEU A 128 -2.04 9.45 3.02
N VAL A 129 -3.06 9.33 3.84
CA VAL A 129 -4.23 10.20 3.85
C VAL A 129 -4.24 11.02 5.12
N ARG A 130 -4.55 12.32 5.01
CA ARG A 130 -4.68 13.19 6.17
C ARG A 130 -5.87 12.75 7.02
N GLY A 131 -5.69 12.72 8.34
CA GLY A 131 -6.78 12.57 9.28
C GLY A 131 -7.70 13.79 9.34
N GLY A 132 -8.86 13.66 9.97
CA GLY A 132 -9.78 14.76 10.18
C GLY A 132 -10.60 15.24 8.98
N MET A 133 -10.36 14.69 7.78
CA MET A 133 -11.20 15.05 6.62
C MET A 133 -12.61 14.47 6.78
N LYS A 134 -13.63 15.22 6.35
CA LYS A 134 -15.03 14.79 6.46
C LYS A 134 -15.35 13.63 5.53
N GLU A 135 -14.78 13.66 4.33
CA GLU A 135 -15.01 12.67 3.27
C GLU A 135 -13.72 12.34 2.58
N ILE A 136 -13.57 11.08 2.17
CA ILE A 136 -12.49 10.61 1.31
C ILE A 136 -13.08 10.10 0.00
N ASN A 137 -12.47 10.51 -1.11
CA ASN A 137 -12.89 10.10 -2.43
C ASN A 137 -11.78 9.35 -3.14
N TRP A 138 -11.90 8.00 -3.15
CA TRP A 138 -10.92 7.12 -3.74
C TRP A 138 -11.02 7.09 -5.27
N GLN A 139 -9.85 7.10 -5.94
CA GLN A 139 -9.73 6.81 -7.36
C GLN A 139 -9.05 5.46 -7.60
N HIS A 140 -9.41 4.81 -8.70
CA HIS A 140 -8.82 3.55 -9.18
C HIS A 140 -8.75 2.47 -8.08
N PHE A 141 -9.92 2.06 -7.58
CA PHE A 141 -10.02 1.32 -6.33
C PHE A 141 -9.40 2.17 -5.18
N PRO A 142 -9.33 1.74 -3.94
CA PRO A 142 -8.83 2.60 -2.88
C PRO A 142 -7.29 2.74 -2.90
N HIS A 143 -6.72 3.16 -4.04
CA HIS A 143 -5.28 3.34 -4.16
C HIS A 143 -4.83 4.77 -3.84
N PHE A 144 -5.57 5.77 -4.32
CA PHE A 144 -5.27 7.17 -4.03
C PHE A 144 -6.53 8.03 -4.03
N LEU A 145 -6.44 9.21 -3.43
CA LEU A 145 -7.54 10.16 -3.34
C LEU A 145 -7.64 11.02 -4.58
N LYS A 146 -8.87 11.44 -4.90
CA LYS A 146 -9.15 12.49 -5.86
C LYS A 146 -9.37 13.81 -5.12
N GLY A 147 -8.79 14.87 -5.62
CA GLY A 147 -9.06 16.21 -5.13
C GLY A 147 -7.82 17.07 -4.94
N PRO A 148 -8.00 18.32 -4.52
CA PRO A 148 -6.91 19.22 -4.25
C PRO A 148 -6.06 18.75 -3.06
N GLY A 149 -4.78 19.13 -3.07
CA GLY A 149 -3.86 18.79 -2.00
C GLY A 149 -3.31 17.35 -2.08
N LEU A 150 -3.46 16.65 -3.23
CA LEU A 150 -2.69 15.44 -3.48
C LEU A 150 -1.24 15.85 -3.72
N CYS A 151 -0.33 15.39 -2.86
CA CYS A 151 1.09 15.72 -2.93
C CYS A 151 1.95 14.50 -3.29
N ARG A 152 3.16 14.77 -3.75
CA ARG A 152 4.26 13.80 -3.83
C ARG A 152 5.11 13.82 -2.54
N PRO A 153 6.01 12.85 -2.33
CA PRO A 153 6.90 12.84 -1.16
C PRO A 153 7.86 14.03 -1.07
N ASP A 154 8.05 14.78 -2.15
CA ASP A 154 8.80 16.04 -2.16
C ASP A 154 7.95 17.25 -1.70
N GLY A 155 6.67 17.05 -1.43
CA GLY A 155 5.72 18.08 -1.00
C GLY A 155 5.05 18.84 -2.15
N LYS A 156 5.41 18.55 -3.40
CA LYS A 156 4.78 19.20 -4.56
C LYS A 156 3.40 18.59 -4.80
N GLU A 157 2.47 19.48 -5.16
CA GLU A 157 1.13 19.05 -5.56
C GLU A 157 1.19 18.22 -6.85
N GLU A 158 0.39 17.17 -6.89
CA GLU A 158 0.31 16.24 -8.01
C GLU A 158 -1.04 16.38 -8.72
N ASN A 159 -1.02 16.98 -9.89
CA ASN A 159 -2.21 17.18 -10.71
C ASN A 159 -2.46 15.99 -11.65
N GLU A 160 -1.42 15.20 -11.91
CA GLU A 160 -1.47 14.02 -12.77
C GLU A 160 -1.00 12.77 -12.02
N PRO A 161 -1.82 12.21 -11.10
CA PRO A 161 -1.44 11.08 -10.26
C PRO A 161 -1.07 9.83 -11.07
N LEU A 162 -1.39 9.83 -12.37
CA LEU A 162 -1.12 8.75 -13.32
C LEU A 162 0.19 8.93 -14.09
N SER A 163 1.01 9.92 -13.71
CA SER A 163 2.33 10.13 -14.28
C SER A 163 3.32 9.01 -13.88
N PHE A 164 4.47 8.98 -14.53
CA PHE A 164 5.53 8.00 -14.23
C PHE A 164 5.88 7.97 -12.75
N PRO A 165 6.11 6.76 -12.16
CA PRO A 165 6.47 6.62 -10.77
C PRO A 165 7.72 7.42 -10.41
N LYS A 166 7.67 8.10 -9.26
CA LYS A 166 8.81 8.81 -8.68
C LYS A 166 9.19 8.14 -7.36
N PHE A 167 10.48 7.81 -7.20
CA PHE A 167 10.99 7.09 -6.04
C PHE A 167 11.86 7.94 -5.12
N THR A 168 11.85 9.26 -5.33
CA THR A 168 12.60 10.22 -4.51
C THR A 168 11.91 10.43 -3.17
N PHE A 169 12.65 10.44 -2.09
CA PHE A 169 12.24 10.64 -0.70
C PHE A 169 11.44 9.48 -0.08
N SER A 170 10.55 8.83 -0.82
CA SER A 170 9.76 7.72 -0.29
C SER A 170 9.14 6.87 -1.40
N TYR A 171 9.02 5.57 -1.16
CA TYR A 171 8.34 4.62 -2.03
C TYR A 171 7.85 3.42 -1.22
N LEU A 172 6.95 2.64 -1.79
CA LEU A 172 6.55 1.34 -1.24
C LEU A 172 7.33 0.23 -1.93
N LYS A 173 8.07 -0.57 -1.16
CA LYS A 173 8.61 -1.84 -1.65
C LYS A 173 7.44 -2.79 -1.81
N HIS A 174 7.10 -3.15 -3.04
CA HIS A 174 5.97 -4.02 -3.33
C HIS A 174 6.47 -5.37 -3.83
N PHE A 175 6.26 -6.41 -3.03
CA PHE A 175 6.69 -7.78 -3.30
C PHE A 175 5.60 -8.56 -4.03
N VAL A 176 5.25 -8.12 -5.23
CA VAL A 176 4.06 -8.54 -5.98
C VAL A 176 4.06 -10.00 -6.42
N THR A 177 5.22 -10.51 -6.84
CA THR A 177 5.38 -11.89 -7.35
C THR A 177 5.74 -12.87 -6.24
N LYS A 178 6.70 -12.49 -5.37
CA LYS A 178 7.36 -13.40 -4.43
C LYS A 178 8.05 -14.55 -5.17
N SER A 179 8.20 -15.75 -4.56
CA SER A 179 8.73 -16.92 -5.28
C SER A 179 7.70 -17.46 -6.28
N LEU A 180 8.16 -18.24 -7.26
CA LEU A 180 7.29 -18.89 -8.24
C LEU A 180 6.20 -19.73 -7.57
N GLU A 181 6.56 -20.49 -6.54
CA GLU A 181 5.59 -21.28 -5.75
C GLU A 181 4.50 -20.42 -5.12
N GLU A 182 4.86 -19.29 -4.48
CA GLU A 182 3.92 -18.36 -3.87
C GLU A 182 3.04 -17.69 -4.93
N TYR A 183 3.63 -17.34 -6.08
CA TYR A 183 2.89 -16.75 -7.20
C TYR A 183 1.85 -17.71 -7.77
N ILE A 184 2.20 -18.99 -7.98
CA ILE A 184 1.26 -20.02 -8.42
C ILE A 184 0.13 -20.21 -7.40
N LYS A 185 0.45 -20.20 -6.07
CA LYS A 185 -0.57 -20.27 -5.02
C LYS A 185 -1.51 -19.06 -5.09
N LYS A 186 -0.99 -17.85 -5.32
CA LYS A 186 -1.78 -16.62 -5.49
C LYS A 186 -2.72 -16.71 -6.70
N LEU A 187 -2.23 -17.18 -7.84
CA LEU A 187 -3.05 -17.38 -9.04
C LEU A 187 -4.19 -18.40 -8.82
N LYS A 188 -3.93 -19.49 -8.12
CA LYS A 188 -4.94 -20.51 -7.79
C LYS A 188 -6.04 -19.99 -6.86
N LYS A 189 -5.73 -19.05 -5.97
CA LYS A 189 -6.74 -18.37 -5.11
C LYS A 189 -7.68 -17.46 -5.92
N GLY A 190 -7.29 -17.08 -7.13
CA GLY A 190 -8.05 -16.19 -8.01
C GLY A 190 -7.89 -14.72 -7.65
N ALA A 191 -8.28 -13.83 -8.57
CA ALA A 191 -8.32 -12.40 -8.31
C ALA A 191 -9.47 -12.07 -7.36
N VAL A 192 -9.23 -11.16 -6.41
CA VAL A 192 -10.25 -10.63 -5.49
C VAL A 192 -11.40 -9.96 -6.25
N TYR A 193 -11.14 -9.54 -7.48
CA TYR A 193 -12.13 -8.98 -8.39
C TYR A 193 -12.36 -9.93 -9.56
N LYS A 194 -13.52 -10.62 -9.60
CA LYS A 194 -13.99 -11.22 -10.85
C LYS A 194 -14.23 -10.07 -11.82
N ARG A 195 -13.43 -9.99 -12.90
CA ARG A 195 -13.79 -9.17 -14.06
C ARG A 195 -15.16 -9.70 -14.55
N ARG A 196 -16.18 -8.88 -14.44
CA ARG A 196 -17.46 -9.11 -15.12
C ARG A 196 -17.28 -8.79 -16.60
#